data_542d822c1147a44b3ac61fb3e7ad3330
#
_entry.id   542d822c1147a44b3ac61fb3e7ad3330
#
_cell.length_a   1.000
_cell.length_b   1.000
_cell.length_c   1.000
_cell.angle_alpha   90.00
_cell.angle_beta   90.00
_cell.angle_gamma   90.00
#
_symmetry.space_group_name_H-M   'P 1'
#
loop_
_entity.id
_entity.type
_entity.pdbx_description
1 polymer ?
#
loop_
_entity_poly.entity_id
_entity_poly.type
_entity_poly.pdbx_seq_one_letter_code
_entity_poly.pdbx_strand_id
1 'polypeptide(L)'
;LNHTIAAIATPQAAGGIGVIRISGPKALQIADAVFQAASGLPLAQSKGYRAHFGRVFHESGPIDEAIALVFRAPHSYTGEDVVELSCHGGLFLLQQALRAVFQAGASPAAAGEFTRRAFLNGKMDLTQAESVMGLIGAQGSQAARAALSAHDGALSREIHAVSQSLLKDAAHMAAWADYPEDELPELNINSLNHDIAQARQRLSALLAQFDTGRAVTQGVDTVICGRPNVGKSTLMNLLTGEERSIVTSYAGTTRDIVEETVRLGSLLLHLADTAGLRETDDPVEQIGVTRARERLERAQLILAVFDAGEPLNEEDLRLLNACQGRPCIAIINKSDLSQRLDAGYVKRMIPETIFISAAQGEGYGALSDAAARVLGTQDFDPTAPLLATERQRACCIQALSCLEQALEAIHVGMTLDAVTVCVDGALSALLELTGEKANEAIVNEVFSTFCVGK
;
A
#
# COMPACT_ATOMS: atom_id res chain seq x y z
N LEU A 1 13.72 9.92 -22.18
CA LEU A 1 14.48 10.25 -20.95
C LEU A 1 15.81 10.97 -21.25
N ASN A 2 15.79 12.06 -22.04
CA ASN A 2 17.02 12.71 -22.51
C ASN A 2 17.49 13.89 -21.63
N HIS A 3 16.88 14.14 -20.48
CA HIS A 3 17.21 15.27 -19.61
C HIS A 3 17.55 14.79 -18.20
N THR A 4 18.41 15.54 -17.51
CA THR A 4 18.79 15.28 -16.12
C THR A 4 17.80 15.98 -15.20
N ILE A 5 17.34 15.27 -14.19
CA ILE A 5 16.38 15.77 -13.19
C ILE A 5 17.03 15.91 -11.82
N ALA A 6 16.46 16.78 -10.99
CA ALA A 6 16.86 16.91 -9.60
C ALA A 6 15.66 17.23 -8.70
N ALA A 7 15.74 16.79 -7.45
CA ALA A 7 14.80 17.14 -6.39
C ALA A 7 15.44 16.97 -5.01
N ILE A 8 14.82 17.57 -3.98
CA ILE A 8 15.06 17.23 -2.58
C ILE A 8 14.43 15.87 -2.32
N ALA A 9 15.23 14.89 -1.89
CA ALA A 9 14.81 13.49 -1.67
C ALA A 9 14.46 13.19 -0.21
N THR A 10 14.66 14.11 0.70
CA THR A 10 14.27 14.03 2.13
C THR A 10 13.01 14.85 2.40
N PRO A 11 12.30 14.60 3.52
CA PRO A 11 11.14 15.41 3.89
C PRO A 11 11.47 16.90 3.93
N GLN A 12 10.55 17.74 3.48
CA GLN A 12 10.71 19.20 3.48
C GLN A 12 10.42 19.79 4.86
N ALA A 13 11.21 19.39 5.84
CA ALA A 13 11.16 19.89 7.22
C ALA A 13 12.58 20.12 7.71
N ALA A 14 12.76 20.98 8.72
CA ALA A 14 14.05 21.20 9.35
C ALA A 14 14.55 19.89 10.00
N GLY A 15 15.77 19.48 9.66
CA GLY A 15 16.41 18.27 10.14
C GLY A 15 17.93 18.40 10.18
N GLY A 16 18.63 17.37 10.65
CA GLY A 16 20.11 17.38 10.66
C GLY A 16 20.71 17.29 9.26
N ILE A 17 20.09 16.53 8.34
CA ILE A 17 20.59 16.27 6.99
C ILE A 17 19.42 16.40 6.01
N GLY A 18 19.73 16.99 4.84
CA GLY A 18 18.85 16.99 3.67
C GLY A 18 19.61 16.53 2.44
N VAL A 19 18.94 15.78 1.58
CA VAL A 19 19.55 15.18 0.38
C VAL A 19 18.92 15.75 -0.89
N ILE A 20 19.76 16.22 -1.80
CA ILE A 20 19.37 16.57 -3.18
C ILE A 20 19.84 15.42 -4.07
N ARG A 21 18.92 14.84 -4.83
CA ARG A 21 19.21 13.78 -5.80
C ARG A 21 19.21 14.36 -7.22
N ILE A 22 20.23 14.03 -7.99
CA ILE A 22 20.41 14.41 -9.40
C ILE A 22 20.53 13.12 -10.20
N SER A 23 19.71 12.89 -11.22
CA SER A 23 19.72 11.67 -12.04
C SER A 23 19.61 12.00 -13.53
N GLY A 24 20.40 11.33 -14.34
CA GLY A 24 20.35 11.45 -15.78
C GLY A 24 21.70 11.58 -16.46
N PRO A 25 21.73 11.76 -17.81
CA PRO A 25 22.96 11.71 -18.62
C PRO A 25 23.99 12.79 -18.28
N LYS A 26 23.58 13.89 -17.68
CA LYS A 26 24.47 14.99 -17.26
C LYS A 26 24.61 15.13 -15.75
N ALA A 27 24.18 14.13 -14.97
CA ALA A 27 24.13 14.23 -13.49
C ALA A 27 25.50 14.59 -12.90
N LEU A 28 26.56 13.97 -13.35
CA LEU A 28 27.91 14.23 -12.88
C LEU A 28 28.45 15.59 -13.27
N GLN A 29 28.20 16.02 -14.51
CA GLN A 29 28.64 17.34 -15.01
C GLN A 29 27.94 18.47 -14.24
N ILE A 30 26.62 18.30 -14.01
CA ILE A 30 25.83 19.28 -13.25
C ILE A 30 26.30 19.32 -11.78
N ALA A 31 26.55 18.14 -11.19
CA ALA A 31 27.07 18.08 -9.84
C ALA A 31 28.47 18.71 -9.70
N ASP A 32 29.39 18.51 -10.67
CA ASP A 32 30.70 19.15 -10.69
C ASP A 32 30.61 20.67 -10.83
N ALA A 33 29.59 21.19 -11.51
CA ALA A 33 29.38 22.63 -11.63
C ALA A 33 28.98 23.31 -10.31
N VAL A 34 28.36 22.57 -9.37
CA VAL A 34 27.83 23.10 -8.11
C VAL A 34 28.56 22.59 -6.89
N PHE A 35 29.41 21.58 -7.00
CA PHE A 35 30.10 20.94 -5.86
C PHE A 35 31.61 20.82 -6.13
N GLN A 36 32.41 21.25 -5.17
CA GLN A 36 33.85 21.09 -5.18
C GLN A 36 34.30 20.13 -4.09
N ALA A 37 34.83 18.98 -4.48
CA ALA A 37 35.42 18.03 -3.52
C ALA A 37 36.70 18.61 -2.87
N ALA A 38 36.85 18.40 -1.57
CA ALA A 38 38.05 18.81 -0.83
C ALA A 38 39.33 18.16 -1.34
N SER A 39 39.22 17.00 -1.97
CA SER A 39 40.34 16.31 -2.63
C SER A 39 40.76 16.95 -3.97
N GLY A 40 39.99 17.89 -4.52
CA GLY A 40 40.16 18.45 -5.84
C GLY A 40 39.77 17.50 -7.01
N LEU A 41 39.31 16.29 -6.72
CA LEU A 41 38.89 15.31 -7.74
C LEU A 41 37.50 15.67 -8.28
N PRO A 42 37.29 15.87 -9.59
CA PRO A 42 35.98 16.03 -10.17
C PRO A 42 35.13 14.78 -10.00
N LEU A 43 33.83 14.93 -9.69
CA LEU A 43 32.90 13.80 -9.53
C LEU A 43 32.74 13.00 -10.83
N ALA A 44 32.91 13.66 -11.99
CA ALA A 44 32.92 13.00 -13.30
C ALA A 44 34.02 11.95 -13.43
N GLN A 45 35.13 12.07 -12.68
CA GLN A 45 36.21 11.09 -12.63
C GLN A 45 36.07 10.07 -11.53
N SER A 46 35.05 10.21 -10.64
CA SER A 46 34.80 9.30 -9.54
C SER A 46 34.27 7.94 -10.04
N LYS A 47 34.72 6.88 -9.37
CA LYS A 47 34.09 5.57 -9.50
C LYS A 47 32.72 5.57 -8.78
N GLY A 48 31.83 4.66 -9.19
CA GLY A 48 30.57 4.46 -8.48
C GLY A 48 30.75 4.04 -7.02
N TYR A 49 29.74 4.31 -6.18
CA TYR A 49 29.71 4.02 -4.74
C TYR A 49 30.84 4.71 -3.96
N ARG A 50 31.16 5.95 -4.34
CA ARG A 50 32.17 6.77 -3.66
C ARG A 50 31.54 8.04 -3.11
N ALA A 51 31.91 8.33 -1.85
CA ALA A 51 31.55 9.56 -1.16
C ALA A 51 32.73 10.55 -1.18
N HIS A 52 32.43 11.82 -1.46
CA HIS A 52 33.38 12.92 -1.48
C HIS A 52 32.92 14.02 -0.55
N PHE A 53 33.72 14.38 0.44
CA PHE A 53 33.49 15.56 1.26
C PHE A 53 33.89 16.81 0.46
N GLY A 54 33.11 17.88 0.56
CA GLY A 54 33.38 19.14 -0.16
C GLY A 54 32.38 20.22 0.18
N ARG A 55 32.23 21.17 -0.72
CA ARG A 55 31.33 22.31 -0.58
C ARG A 55 30.44 22.48 -1.79
N VAL A 56 29.19 22.86 -1.52
CA VAL A 56 28.22 23.27 -2.53
C VAL A 56 28.34 24.79 -2.75
N PHE A 57 28.34 25.21 -4.00
CA PHE A 57 28.49 26.60 -4.42
C PHE A 57 27.32 27.06 -5.27
N HIS A 58 27.09 28.36 -5.18
CA HIS A 58 26.31 29.16 -6.12
C HIS A 58 27.18 30.26 -6.68
N GLU A 59 26.72 31.00 -7.70
CA GLU A 59 27.44 32.15 -8.29
C GLU A 59 27.84 33.19 -7.25
N SER A 60 27.04 33.35 -6.18
CA SER A 60 27.28 34.26 -5.06
C SER A 60 28.30 33.77 -4.03
N GLY A 61 28.79 32.53 -4.13
CA GLY A 61 29.73 31.92 -3.20
C GLY A 61 29.32 30.59 -2.64
N PRO A 62 30.01 30.09 -1.59
CA PRO A 62 29.68 28.83 -0.95
C PRO A 62 28.33 28.88 -0.25
N ILE A 63 27.53 27.79 -0.42
CA ILE A 63 26.22 27.62 0.23
C ILE A 63 26.36 26.78 1.49
N ASP A 64 27.04 25.61 1.40
CA ASP A 64 27.10 24.64 2.48
C ASP A 64 28.28 23.67 2.31
N GLU A 65 28.69 23.04 3.42
CA GLU A 65 29.54 21.84 3.38
C GLU A 65 28.65 20.62 3.18
N ALA A 66 29.06 19.70 2.30
CA ALA A 66 28.25 18.58 1.91
C ALA A 66 29.09 17.34 1.59
N ILE A 67 28.40 16.20 1.54
CA ILE A 67 28.95 14.95 1.03
C ILE A 67 28.24 14.66 -0.30
N ALA A 68 29.01 14.49 -1.38
CA ALA A 68 28.51 14.00 -2.66
C ALA A 68 28.73 12.50 -2.73
N LEU A 69 27.65 11.74 -2.95
CA LEU A 69 27.70 10.30 -3.19
C LEU A 69 27.42 10.04 -4.67
N VAL A 70 28.32 9.32 -5.35
CA VAL A 70 28.27 9.06 -6.78
C VAL A 70 27.83 7.62 -7.06
N PHE A 71 26.85 7.46 -7.94
CA PHE A 71 26.41 6.18 -8.49
C PHE A 71 26.54 6.21 -10.01
N ARG A 72 27.14 5.19 -10.59
CA ARG A 72 27.31 5.05 -12.04
C ARG A 72 26.28 4.09 -12.63
N ALA A 73 25.76 4.47 -13.79
CA ALA A 73 24.93 3.58 -14.59
C ALA A 73 25.65 2.24 -14.90
N PRO A 74 24.92 1.10 -14.88
CA PRO A 74 23.52 0.89 -14.52
C PRO A 74 23.35 0.65 -13.00
N HIS A 75 24.38 0.82 -12.17
CA HIS A 75 24.40 0.49 -10.74
C HIS A 75 23.97 1.68 -9.87
N SER A 76 22.74 2.13 -10.09
CA SER A 76 22.06 3.18 -9.33
C SER A 76 20.58 2.86 -9.15
N TYR A 77 19.86 3.67 -8.39
CA TYR A 77 18.43 3.51 -8.20
C TYR A 77 17.64 3.60 -9.51
N THR A 78 17.93 4.62 -10.32
CA THR A 78 17.24 4.87 -11.58
C THR A 78 17.82 4.07 -12.77
N GLY A 79 18.98 3.42 -12.59
CA GLY A 79 19.75 2.84 -13.70
C GLY A 79 20.55 3.86 -14.50
N GLU A 80 20.45 5.16 -14.19
CA GLU A 80 21.22 6.26 -14.79
C GLU A 80 22.43 6.63 -13.93
N ASP A 81 23.30 7.57 -14.38
CA ASP A 81 24.24 8.22 -13.49
C ASP A 81 23.48 9.06 -12.45
N VAL A 82 23.79 8.88 -11.17
CA VAL A 82 23.14 9.57 -10.05
C VAL A 82 24.18 10.19 -9.14
N VAL A 83 23.91 11.42 -8.68
CA VAL A 83 24.65 12.07 -7.60
C VAL A 83 23.68 12.47 -6.51
N GLU A 84 24.00 12.13 -5.26
CA GLU A 84 23.29 12.61 -4.09
C GLU A 84 24.18 13.59 -3.31
N LEU A 85 23.69 14.80 -3.09
CA LEU A 85 24.33 15.82 -2.29
C LEU A 85 23.66 15.84 -0.91
N SER A 86 24.35 15.33 0.10
CA SER A 86 23.92 15.37 1.50
C SER A 86 24.41 16.67 2.13
N CYS A 87 23.51 17.62 2.33
CA CYS A 87 23.72 18.95 2.91
C CYS A 87 23.17 19.01 4.34
N HIS A 88 23.40 20.11 5.06
CA HIS A 88 22.64 20.39 6.27
C HIS A 88 21.15 20.56 5.96
N GLY A 89 20.28 19.99 6.82
CA GLY A 89 18.85 19.85 6.59
C GLY A 89 18.01 21.12 6.79
N GLY A 90 18.62 22.30 6.71
CA GLY A 90 17.90 23.57 6.71
C GLY A 90 17.18 23.77 5.36
N LEU A 91 15.85 23.96 5.40
CA LEU A 91 15.05 24.06 4.16
C LEU A 91 15.55 25.16 3.23
N PHE A 92 15.97 26.31 3.77
CA PHE A 92 16.52 27.40 2.98
C PHE A 92 17.81 27.00 2.26
N LEU A 93 18.75 26.32 2.94
CA LEU A 93 20.02 25.85 2.37
C LEU A 93 19.76 24.84 1.24
N LEU A 94 18.87 23.89 1.48
CA LEU A 94 18.48 22.88 0.47
C LEU A 94 17.84 23.52 -0.76
N GLN A 95 16.99 24.53 -0.59
CA GLN A 95 16.39 25.26 -1.70
C GLN A 95 17.44 26.05 -2.50
N GLN A 96 18.43 26.67 -1.81
CA GLN A 96 19.53 27.36 -2.50
C GLN A 96 20.41 26.38 -3.29
N ALA A 97 20.77 25.24 -2.69
CA ALA A 97 21.56 24.22 -3.37
C ALA A 97 20.80 23.59 -4.56
N LEU A 98 19.50 23.29 -4.39
CA LEU A 98 18.67 22.81 -5.51
C LEU A 98 18.55 23.84 -6.64
N ARG A 99 18.40 25.12 -6.30
CA ARG A 99 18.38 26.21 -7.29
C ARG A 99 19.70 26.30 -8.06
N ALA A 100 20.84 26.14 -7.40
CA ALA A 100 22.14 26.07 -8.07
C ALA A 100 22.21 24.88 -9.06
N VAL A 101 21.69 23.71 -8.67
CA VAL A 101 21.60 22.52 -9.50
C VAL A 101 20.73 22.77 -10.76
N PHE A 102 19.60 23.49 -10.61
CA PHE A 102 18.75 23.84 -11.76
C PHE A 102 19.45 24.84 -12.70
N GLN A 103 20.13 25.83 -12.17
CA GLN A 103 20.91 26.77 -12.96
C GLN A 103 22.06 26.11 -13.74
N ALA A 104 22.65 25.03 -13.15
CA ALA A 104 23.64 24.19 -13.82
C ALA A 104 23.06 23.29 -14.92
N GLY A 105 21.72 23.26 -15.11
CA GLY A 105 21.06 22.63 -16.25
C GLY A 105 20.24 21.37 -15.89
N ALA A 106 19.95 21.09 -14.61
CA ALA A 106 18.97 20.08 -14.25
C ALA A 106 17.54 20.64 -14.38
N SER A 107 16.58 19.77 -14.69
CA SER A 107 15.14 20.07 -14.64
C SER A 107 14.56 19.61 -13.30
N PRO A 108 13.50 20.26 -12.79
CA PRO A 108 12.77 19.75 -11.65
C PRO A 108 12.19 18.36 -11.94
N ALA A 109 12.35 17.44 -11.00
CA ALA A 109 11.72 16.12 -11.09
C ALA A 109 10.21 16.21 -10.82
N ALA A 110 9.41 15.49 -11.57
CA ALA A 110 7.99 15.28 -11.29
C ALA A 110 7.80 14.30 -10.11
N ALA A 111 6.56 14.16 -9.65
CA ALA A 111 6.18 13.16 -8.66
C ALA A 111 6.54 11.75 -9.17
N GLY A 112 7.20 10.94 -8.34
CA GLY A 112 7.60 9.57 -8.68
C GLY A 112 8.59 9.42 -9.83
N GLU A 113 9.19 10.49 -10.36
CA GLU A 113 9.98 10.43 -11.60
C GLU A 113 11.23 9.56 -11.49
N PHE A 114 11.89 9.52 -10.33
CA PHE A 114 13.06 8.65 -10.14
C PHE A 114 12.66 7.17 -10.17
N THR A 115 11.56 6.80 -9.52
CA THR A 115 11.04 5.42 -9.52
C THR A 115 10.49 5.05 -10.92
N ARG A 116 9.84 5.99 -11.61
CA ARG A 116 9.42 5.81 -13.00
C ARG A 116 10.61 5.51 -13.91
N ARG A 117 11.72 6.22 -13.74
CA ARG A 117 12.96 5.96 -14.51
C ARG A 117 13.55 4.60 -14.17
N ALA A 118 13.53 4.20 -12.90
CA ALA A 118 13.94 2.87 -12.49
C ALA A 118 13.11 1.78 -13.18
N PHE A 119 11.79 1.94 -13.23
CA PHE A 119 10.88 1.04 -13.96
C PHE A 119 11.20 1.02 -15.47
N LEU A 120 11.28 2.17 -16.11
CA LEU A 120 11.57 2.26 -17.56
C LEU A 120 12.94 1.71 -17.94
N ASN A 121 13.91 1.77 -17.04
CA ASN A 121 15.25 1.20 -17.21
C ASN A 121 15.36 -0.28 -16.76
N GLY A 122 14.22 -0.95 -16.44
CA GLY A 122 14.18 -2.36 -16.11
C GLY A 122 14.81 -2.72 -14.75
N LYS A 123 14.94 -1.75 -13.83
CA LYS A 123 15.46 -2.00 -12.48
C LYS A 123 14.44 -2.67 -11.58
N MET A 124 13.18 -2.47 -11.85
CA MET A 124 12.02 -3.02 -11.17
C MET A 124 10.82 -3.07 -12.11
N ASP A 125 9.87 -3.93 -11.83
CA ASP A 125 8.58 -3.92 -12.52
C ASP A 125 7.57 -2.97 -11.85
N LEU A 126 6.34 -2.89 -12.40
CA LEU A 126 5.34 -1.95 -11.91
C LEU A 126 4.83 -2.32 -10.51
N THR A 127 4.76 -3.62 -10.17
CA THR A 127 4.33 -4.08 -8.84
C THR A 127 5.36 -3.74 -7.77
N GLN A 128 6.64 -3.89 -8.10
CA GLN A 128 7.75 -3.49 -7.24
C GLN A 128 7.81 -1.97 -7.06
N ALA A 129 7.55 -1.21 -8.14
CA ALA A 129 7.48 0.25 -8.07
C ALA A 129 6.36 0.70 -7.12
N GLU A 130 5.14 0.15 -7.25
CA GLU A 130 4.02 0.47 -6.35
C GLU A 130 4.35 0.16 -4.88
N SER A 131 5.14 -0.90 -4.60
CA SER A 131 5.53 -1.28 -3.24
C SER A 131 6.43 -0.25 -2.54
N VAL A 132 7.12 0.62 -3.28
CA VAL A 132 7.97 1.68 -2.71
C VAL A 132 7.17 2.62 -1.83
N MET A 133 5.94 2.97 -2.24
CA MET A 133 5.06 3.80 -1.41
C MET A 133 4.57 3.06 -0.17
N GLY A 134 4.30 1.75 -0.29
CA GLY A 134 3.99 0.90 0.85
C GLY A 134 5.12 0.84 1.89
N LEU A 135 6.39 0.77 1.43
CA LEU A 135 7.56 0.81 2.33
C LEU A 135 7.69 2.14 3.07
N ILE A 136 7.45 3.26 2.38
CA ILE A 136 7.53 4.60 2.97
C ILE A 136 6.38 4.83 3.96
N GLY A 137 5.18 4.36 3.63
CA GLY A 137 3.97 4.54 4.43
C GLY A 137 3.77 3.50 5.53
N ALA A 138 4.61 2.46 5.62
CA ALA A 138 4.45 1.39 6.58
C ALA A 138 4.56 1.89 8.03
N GLN A 139 3.50 1.71 8.81
CA GLN A 139 3.44 2.13 10.22
C GLN A 139 3.52 0.96 11.21
N GLY A 140 3.71 -0.28 10.71
CA GLY A 140 3.83 -1.48 11.53
C GLY A 140 4.81 -2.51 10.96
N SER A 141 5.31 -3.40 11.81
CA SER A 141 6.33 -4.40 11.42
C SER A 141 5.82 -5.37 10.34
N GLN A 142 4.57 -5.78 10.39
CA GLN A 142 3.98 -6.65 9.37
C GLN A 142 3.77 -5.91 8.05
N ALA A 143 3.28 -4.67 8.09
CA ALA A 143 3.15 -3.82 6.91
C ALA A 143 4.50 -3.58 6.23
N ALA A 144 5.55 -3.26 7.01
CA ALA A 144 6.89 -3.05 6.49
C ALA A 144 7.47 -4.33 5.85
N ARG A 145 7.26 -5.51 6.48
CA ARG A 145 7.69 -6.79 5.91
C ARG A 145 6.95 -7.14 4.63
N ALA A 146 5.62 -6.92 4.58
CA ALA A 146 4.81 -7.17 3.39
C ALA A 146 5.25 -6.26 2.23
N ALA A 147 5.46 -4.96 2.50
CA ALA A 147 5.94 -4.02 1.49
C ALA A 147 7.36 -4.36 1.02
N LEU A 148 8.25 -4.82 1.91
CA LEU A 148 9.60 -5.28 1.54
C LEU A 148 9.53 -6.54 0.67
N SER A 149 8.71 -7.53 1.05
CA SER A 149 8.51 -8.75 0.25
C SER A 149 7.96 -8.44 -1.16
N ALA A 150 7.02 -7.49 -1.25
CA ALA A 150 6.50 -7.02 -2.54
C ALA A 150 7.61 -6.31 -3.35
N HIS A 151 8.42 -5.46 -2.71
CA HIS A 151 9.57 -4.80 -3.34
C HIS A 151 10.62 -5.79 -3.84
N ASP A 152 10.87 -6.86 -3.09
CA ASP A 152 11.76 -7.96 -3.47
C ASP A 152 11.15 -8.86 -4.56
N GLY A 153 9.94 -8.53 -5.05
CA GLY A 153 9.29 -9.16 -6.20
C GLY A 153 8.55 -10.46 -5.89
N ALA A 154 8.03 -10.65 -4.67
CA ALA A 154 7.27 -11.87 -4.35
C ALA A 154 6.04 -12.03 -5.27
N LEU A 155 5.25 -10.96 -5.46
CA LEU A 155 4.11 -10.97 -6.38
C LEU A 155 4.56 -11.14 -7.82
N SER A 156 5.60 -10.44 -8.27
CA SER A 156 6.13 -10.54 -9.64
C SER A 156 6.51 -11.96 -9.99
N ARG A 157 7.23 -12.66 -9.11
CA ARG A 157 7.62 -14.06 -9.33
C ARG A 157 6.40 -14.98 -9.48
N GLU A 158 5.37 -14.76 -8.66
CA GLU A 158 4.13 -15.54 -8.72
C GLU A 158 3.39 -15.32 -10.04
N ILE A 159 3.23 -14.05 -10.45
CA ILE A 159 2.57 -13.68 -11.71
C ILE A 159 3.37 -14.17 -12.92
N HIS A 160 4.69 -14.02 -12.91
CA HIS A 160 5.55 -14.55 -13.99
C HIS A 160 5.44 -16.07 -14.12
N ALA A 161 5.40 -16.82 -13.00
CA ALA A 161 5.27 -18.27 -13.06
C ALA A 161 3.92 -18.71 -13.67
N VAL A 162 2.82 -17.99 -13.33
CA VAL A 162 1.50 -18.22 -13.96
C VAL A 162 1.54 -17.85 -15.44
N SER A 163 2.07 -16.67 -15.78
CA SER A 163 2.15 -16.20 -17.16
C SER A 163 3.01 -17.10 -18.04
N GLN A 164 4.14 -17.62 -17.55
CA GLN A 164 4.99 -18.56 -18.30
C GLN A 164 4.28 -19.87 -18.62
N SER A 165 3.51 -20.42 -17.68
CA SER A 165 2.71 -21.63 -17.95
C SER A 165 1.69 -21.38 -19.06
N LEU A 166 0.89 -20.30 -18.92
CA LEU A 166 -0.12 -19.93 -19.91
C LEU A 166 0.49 -19.57 -21.29
N LEU A 167 1.65 -18.92 -21.32
CA LEU A 167 2.36 -18.58 -22.56
C LEU A 167 2.82 -19.82 -23.31
N LYS A 168 3.30 -20.84 -22.60
CA LYS A 168 3.66 -22.13 -23.19
C LYS A 168 2.45 -22.80 -23.84
N ASP A 169 1.30 -22.78 -23.16
CA ASP A 169 0.06 -23.35 -23.67
C ASP A 169 -0.45 -22.57 -24.90
N ALA A 170 -0.44 -21.24 -24.83
CA ALA A 170 -0.82 -20.37 -25.94
C ALA A 170 0.07 -20.59 -27.18
N ALA A 171 1.39 -20.69 -26.97
CA ALA A 171 2.33 -20.99 -28.06
C ALA A 171 2.09 -22.36 -28.70
N HIS A 172 1.75 -23.38 -27.88
CA HIS A 172 1.45 -24.71 -28.36
C HIS A 172 0.13 -24.73 -29.18
N MET A 173 -0.92 -24.05 -28.68
CA MET A 173 -2.19 -23.90 -29.39
C MET A 173 -2.01 -23.17 -30.73
N ALA A 174 -1.24 -22.07 -30.75
CA ALA A 174 -0.95 -21.29 -31.95
C ALA A 174 -0.19 -22.14 -32.98
N ALA A 175 0.86 -22.86 -32.57
CA ALA A 175 1.62 -23.73 -33.45
C ALA A 175 0.74 -24.84 -34.06
N TRP A 176 -0.16 -25.43 -33.28
CA TRP A 176 -1.05 -26.47 -33.73
C TRP A 176 -2.13 -25.93 -34.71
N ALA A 177 -2.57 -24.71 -34.56
CA ALA A 177 -3.50 -24.03 -35.45
C ALA A 177 -2.85 -23.65 -36.80
N ASP A 178 -1.60 -23.15 -36.78
CA ASP A 178 -0.89 -22.66 -37.96
C ASP A 178 -0.29 -23.77 -38.81
N TYR A 179 0.07 -24.93 -38.22
CA TYR A 179 0.78 -26.04 -38.86
C TYR A 179 0.07 -27.38 -38.63
N PRO A 180 -1.20 -27.56 -39.09
CA PRO A 180 -1.98 -28.78 -38.86
C PRO A 180 -1.44 -30.00 -39.58
N GLU A 181 -0.58 -29.84 -40.59
CA GLU A 181 0.00 -30.94 -41.40
C GLU A 181 1.40 -31.37 -40.89
N ASP A 182 1.99 -30.62 -39.93
CA ASP A 182 3.30 -30.96 -39.36
C ASP A 182 3.15 -32.04 -38.27
N GLU A 183 4.19 -32.85 -38.06
CA GLU A 183 4.26 -33.83 -36.96
C GLU A 183 4.45 -33.16 -35.61
N LEU A 184 3.55 -32.23 -35.25
CA LEU A 184 3.56 -31.61 -33.90
C LEU A 184 2.94 -32.61 -32.90
N PRO A 185 3.43 -32.63 -31.64
CA PRO A 185 2.79 -33.41 -30.60
C PRO A 185 1.32 -33.05 -30.48
N GLU A 186 0.45 -34.07 -30.40
CA GLU A 186 -0.99 -33.85 -30.20
C GLU A 186 -1.22 -32.96 -28.98
N LEU A 187 -2.07 -31.94 -29.12
CA LEU A 187 -2.47 -31.08 -28.03
C LEU A 187 -3.24 -31.90 -26.98
N ASN A 188 -2.64 -32.11 -25.83
CA ASN A 188 -3.30 -32.82 -24.74
C ASN A 188 -4.26 -31.88 -24.00
N ILE A 189 -5.55 -31.94 -24.36
CA ILE A 189 -6.62 -31.12 -23.77
C ILE A 189 -6.67 -31.29 -22.22
N ASN A 190 -6.39 -32.48 -21.71
CA ASN A 190 -6.38 -32.69 -20.25
C ASN A 190 -5.22 -31.95 -19.58
N SER A 191 -4.05 -31.88 -20.21
CA SER A 191 -2.93 -31.08 -19.70
C SER A 191 -3.25 -29.59 -19.73
N LEU A 192 -3.77 -29.09 -20.86
CA LEU A 192 -4.21 -27.72 -21.04
C LEU A 192 -5.24 -27.32 -19.96
N ASN A 193 -6.28 -28.15 -19.79
CA ASN A 193 -7.30 -27.94 -18.76
C ASN A 193 -6.70 -27.91 -17.34
N HIS A 194 -5.72 -28.79 -17.06
CA HIS A 194 -5.03 -28.82 -15.77
C HIS A 194 -4.23 -27.55 -15.54
N ASP A 195 -3.44 -27.09 -16.52
CA ASP A 195 -2.58 -25.92 -16.41
C ASP A 195 -3.40 -24.63 -16.24
N ILE A 196 -4.50 -24.47 -17.01
CA ILE A 196 -5.45 -23.36 -16.84
C ILE A 196 -6.14 -23.41 -15.47
N ALA A 197 -6.57 -24.60 -15.01
CA ALA A 197 -7.20 -24.75 -13.69
C ALA A 197 -6.22 -24.41 -12.55
N GLN A 198 -4.96 -24.79 -12.67
CA GLN A 198 -3.91 -24.45 -11.71
C GLN A 198 -3.64 -22.94 -11.70
N ALA A 199 -3.55 -22.30 -12.87
CA ALA A 199 -3.41 -20.84 -12.98
C ALA A 199 -4.60 -20.13 -12.29
N ARG A 200 -5.83 -20.55 -12.58
CA ARG A 200 -7.04 -20.04 -11.93
C ARG A 200 -6.98 -20.18 -10.41
N GLN A 201 -6.58 -21.34 -9.89
CA GLN A 201 -6.48 -21.59 -8.45
C GLN A 201 -5.48 -20.65 -7.78
N ARG A 202 -4.31 -20.42 -8.39
CA ARG A 202 -3.27 -19.52 -7.87
C ARG A 202 -3.78 -18.06 -7.81
N LEU A 203 -4.41 -17.57 -8.89
CA LEU A 203 -4.97 -16.22 -8.91
C LEU A 203 -6.13 -16.05 -7.93
N SER A 204 -6.99 -17.06 -7.77
CA SER A 204 -8.07 -17.05 -6.77
C SER A 204 -7.51 -16.97 -5.34
N ALA A 205 -6.39 -17.65 -5.05
CA ALA A 205 -5.74 -17.59 -3.75
C ALA A 205 -5.18 -16.18 -3.45
N LEU A 206 -4.60 -15.50 -4.46
CA LEU A 206 -4.15 -14.11 -4.33
C LEU A 206 -5.32 -13.16 -4.04
N LEU A 207 -6.44 -13.32 -4.74
CA LEU A 207 -7.63 -12.49 -4.54
C LEU A 207 -8.26 -12.71 -3.16
N ALA A 208 -8.30 -13.96 -2.68
CA ALA A 208 -8.85 -14.28 -1.36
C ALA A 208 -8.09 -13.62 -0.21
N GLN A 209 -6.81 -13.29 -0.40
CA GLN A 209 -5.97 -12.64 0.62
C GLN A 209 -5.95 -11.11 0.49
N PHE A 210 -6.59 -10.53 -0.51
CA PHE A 210 -6.51 -9.09 -0.79
C PHE A 210 -6.98 -8.22 0.38
N ASP A 211 -8.17 -8.50 0.92
CA ASP A 211 -8.75 -7.68 1.99
C ASP A 211 -7.95 -7.82 3.29
N THR A 212 -7.48 -9.03 3.62
CA THR A 212 -6.59 -9.29 4.77
C THR A 212 -5.25 -8.56 4.61
N GLY A 213 -4.63 -8.65 3.45
CA GLY A 213 -3.38 -7.94 3.14
C GLY A 213 -3.56 -6.42 3.23
N ARG A 214 -4.67 -5.89 2.72
CA ARG A 214 -5.00 -4.47 2.81
C ARG A 214 -5.20 -4.00 4.26
N ALA A 215 -5.90 -4.77 5.07
CA ALA A 215 -6.09 -4.46 6.48
C ALA A 215 -4.76 -4.33 7.24
N VAL A 216 -3.79 -5.19 6.93
CA VAL A 216 -2.45 -5.14 7.55
C VAL A 216 -1.59 -4.00 7.00
N THR A 217 -1.63 -3.74 5.69
CA THR A 217 -0.70 -2.80 5.02
C THR A 217 -1.18 -1.37 5.02
N GLN A 218 -2.49 -1.13 4.87
CA GLN A 218 -3.10 0.20 4.76
C GLN A 218 -3.84 0.62 6.03
N GLY A 219 -4.16 -0.33 6.92
CA GLY A 219 -5.01 -0.10 8.07
C GLY A 219 -6.48 -0.34 7.77
N VAL A 220 -7.34 -0.16 8.78
CA VAL A 220 -8.75 -0.56 8.79
C VAL A 220 -9.62 0.63 9.18
N ASP A 221 -10.51 1.03 8.28
CA ASP A 221 -11.51 2.06 8.57
C ASP A 221 -12.47 1.52 9.63
N THR A 222 -12.40 2.11 10.82
CA THR A 222 -13.07 1.61 12.03
C THR A 222 -14.03 2.64 12.58
N VAL A 223 -15.22 2.20 12.94
CA VAL A 223 -16.21 3.03 13.64
C VAL A 223 -16.45 2.50 15.05
N ILE A 224 -16.46 3.41 16.04
CA ILE A 224 -16.87 3.11 17.42
C ILE A 224 -18.31 3.59 17.59
N CYS A 225 -19.21 2.72 17.93
CA CYS A 225 -20.63 3.02 18.09
C CYS A 225 -21.20 2.45 19.38
N GLY A 226 -22.31 3.01 19.85
CA GLY A 226 -22.98 2.66 21.09
C GLY A 226 -23.72 3.86 21.64
N ARG A 227 -24.67 3.65 22.57
CA ARG A 227 -25.42 4.72 23.20
C ARG A 227 -24.54 5.70 24.01
N PRO A 228 -25.03 6.86 24.45
CA PRO A 228 -24.32 7.74 25.37
C PRO A 228 -23.89 7.01 26.67
N ASN A 229 -22.78 7.41 27.25
CA ASN A 229 -22.26 6.94 28.54
C ASN A 229 -21.86 5.44 28.65
N VAL A 230 -21.83 4.65 27.56
CA VAL A 230 -21.29 3.28 27.57
C VAL A 230 -19.76 3.22 27.66
N GLY A 231 -19.07 4.37 27.54
CA GLY A 231 -17.62 4.49 27.69
C GLY A 231 -16.87 4.49 26.35
N LYS A 232 -17.48 4.99 25.26
CA LYS A 232 -16.79 5.15 23.96
C LYS A 232 -15.54 6.02 24.05
N SER A 233 -15.65 7.20 24.72
CA SER A 233 -14.50 8.11 24.90
C SER A 233 -13.42 7.48 25.80
N THR A 234 -13.80 6.66 26.78
CA THR A 234 -12.84 5.93 27.62
C THR A 234 -12.13 4.84 26.82
N LEU A 235 -12.86 4.14 25.93
CA LEU A 235 -12.27 3.17 25.01
C LEU A 235 -11.28 3.85 24.05
N MET A 236 -11.65 5.02 23.51
CA MET A 236 -10.75 5.83 22.70
C MET A 236 -9.45 6.17 23.46
N ASN A 237 -9.58 6.65 24.70
CA ASN A 237 -8.42 6.97 25.53
C ASN A 237 -7.55 5.73 25.81
N LEU A 238 -8.16 4.56 25.97
CA LEU A 238 -7.43 3.30 26.12
C LEU A 238 -6.64 2.98 24.83
N LEU A 239 -7.27 3.11 23.67
CA LEU A 239 -6.63 2.84 22.37
C LEU A 239 -5.51 3.83 22.06
N THR A 240 -5.65 5.11 22.43
CA THR A 240 -4.65 6.15 22.18
C THR A 240 -3.54 6.21 23.26
N GLY A 241 -3.78 5.63 24.44
CA GLY A 241 -2.90 5.77 25.60
C GLY A 241 -1.69 4.84 25.63
N GLU A 242 -1.76 3.64 25.05
CA GLU A 242 -0.69 2.64 25.16
C GLU A 242 0.49 2.83 24.18
N GLU A 243 0.25 3.40 23.00
CA GLU A 243 1.33 3.87 22.12
C GLU A 243 0.84 5.10 21.35
N ARG A 244 1.25 6.29 21.76
CA ARG A 244 1.05 7.49 20.95
C ARG A 244 1.70 7.28 19.59
N SER A 245 0.94 6.80 18.63
CA SER A 245 1.33 6.81 17.24
C SER A 245 1.62 8.25 16.84
N ILE A 246 2.83 8.48 16.37
CA ILE A 246 3.22 9.75 15.77
C ILE A 246 2.25 9.98 14.62
N VAL A 247 1.30 10.90 14.81
CA VAL A 247 0.47 11.40 13.73
C VAL A 247 1.38 12.15 12.78
N THR A 248 1.92 11.46 11.81
CA THR A 248 2.51 12.14 10.65
C THR A 248 1.34 12.53 9.76
N SER A 249 0.90 13.77 9.87
CA SER A 249 0.06 14.40 8.86
C SER A 249 0.86 14.38 7.54
N TYR A 250 0.52 13.47 6.65
CA TYR A 250 0.94 13.59 5.26
C TYR A 250 0.31 14.88 4.71
N ALA A 251 1.12 15.89 4.47
CA ALA A 251 0.72 17.10 3.79
C ALA A 251 0.32 16.72 2.35
N GLY A 252 -0.98 16.62 2.07
CA GLY A 252 -1.45 16.35 0.71
C GLY A 252 -2.95 16.06 0.57
N THR A 253 -3.67 15.71 1.62
CA THR A 253 -5.11 15.52 1.56
C THR A 253 -5.82 16.66 2.27
N THR A 254 -6.18 17.67 1.49
CA THR A 254 -7.02 18.78 1.91
C THR A 254 -8.46 18.32 2.01
N ARG A 255 -9.08 18.63 3.19
CA ARG A 255 -10.52 18.65 3.50
C ARG A 255 -11.12 17.31 3.90
N ASP A 256 -11.55 17.36 5.13
CA ASP A 256 -12.63 16.68 5.81
C ASP A 256 -12.22 15.61 6.82
N ILE A 257 -12.66 15.87 8.07
CA ILE A 257 -12.78 14.97 9.22
C ILE A 257 -11.43 14.62 9.89
N VAL A 258 -11.30 14.98 11.16
CA VAL A 258 -10.18 14.58 12.02
C VAL A 258 -10.30 13.07 12.25
N GLU A 259 -9.54 12.30 11.48
CA GLU A 259 -9.37 10.87 11.67
C GLU A 259 -8.20 10.66 12.64
N GLU A 260 -8.46 10.02 13.77
CA GLU A 260 -7.39 9.54 14.64
C GLU A 260 -6.97 8.14 14.17
N THR A 261 -5.67 7.96 13.92
CA THR A 261 -5.10 6.64 13.66
C THR A 261 -4.52 6.07 14.94
N VAL A 262 -5.00 4.91 15.36
CA VAL A 262 -4.54 4.20 16.55
C VAL A 262 -3.99 2.83 16.19
N ARG A 263 -3.01 2.34 16.95
CA ARG A 263 -2.49 1.00 16.80
C ARG A 263 -3.24 0.03 17.73
N LEU A 264 -3.68 -1.10 17.18
CA LEU A 264 -4.24 -2.22 17.93
C LEU A 264 -3.47 -3.49 17.59
N GLY A 265 -2.49 -3.84 18.41
CA GLY A 265 -1.57 -4.94 18.11
C GLY A 265 -0.75 -4.69 16.84
N SER A 266 -0.91 -5.53 15.83
CA SER A 266 -0.27 -5.38 14.52
C SER A 266 -1.07 -4.55 13.52
N LEU A 267 -2.33 -4.19 13.85
CA LEU A 267 -3.25 -3.46 12.99
C LEU A 267 -3.22 -1.96 13.26
N LEU A 268 -3.49 -1.17 12.21
CA LEU A 268 -3.79 0.24 12.31
C LEU A 268 -5.30 0.42 12.13
N LEU A 269 -5.93 1.14 13.06
CA LEU A 269 -7.33 1.51 12.98
C LEU A 269 -7.44 3.00 12.65
N HIS A 270 -8.09 3.31 11.54
CA HIS A 270 -8.48 4.68 11.18
C HIS A 270 -9.85 4.96 11.76
N LEU A 271 -9.89 5.71 12.86
CA LEU A 271 -11.11 5.97 13.59
C LEU A 271 -11.82 7.19 12.99
N ALA A 272 -12.94 6.96 12.35
CA ALA A 272 -13.74 8.03 11.73
C ALA A 272 -14.42 8.87 12.81
N ASP A 273 -14.24 10.20 12.73
CA ASP A 273 -14.92 11.28 13.46
C ASP A 273 -15.00 11.12 14.99
N THR A 274 -13.90 11.44 15.64
CA THR A 274 -13.85 11.58 17.10
C THR A 274 -14.58 12.83 17.61
N ALA A 275 -14.94 13.80 16.74
CA ALA A 275 -15.62 15.03 17.13
C ALA A 275 -17.07 14.81 17.62
N GLY A 276 -17.76 13.77 17.13
CA GLY A 276 -19.07 13.35 17.63
C GLY A 276 -19.02 12.54 18.94
N LEU A 277 -17.83 12.12 19.40
CA LEU A 277 -17.61 11.40 20.65
C LEU A 277 -17.26 12.34 21.81
N ARG A 278 -16.94 13.60 21.54
CA ARG A 278 -16.81 14.65 22.58
C ARG A 278 -18.23 15.14 22.88
N GLU A 279 -18.70 14.90 24.08
CA GLU A 279 -19.98 15.34 24.60
C GLU A 279 -20.18 16.84 24.30
N THR A 280 -21.10 17.15 23.38
CA THR A 280 -21.64 18.50 23.18
C THR A 280 -23.15 18.38 23.32
N ASP A 281 -23.70 19.12 24.27
CA ASP A 281 -25.14 19.29 24.56
C ASP A 281 -25.85 20.06 23.43
N ASP A 282 -25.78 19.67 22.17
CA ASP A 282 -26.43 20.41 21.06
C ASP A 282 -27.48 19.57 20.31
N PRO A 283 -28.71 20.09 20.12
CA PRO A 283 -29.90 19.34 19.69
C PRO A 283 -29.97 19.09 18.17
N VAL A 284 -28.90 18.69 17.48
CA VAL A 284 -28.90 18.36 16.04
C VAL A 284 -28.97 16.83 15.83
N GLU A 285 -29.80 16.13 16.62
CA GLU A 285 -29.91 14.67 16.64
C GLU A 285 -30.43 14.03 15.33
N GLN A 286 -31.21 14.72 14.51
CA GLN A 286 -31.75 14.13 13.28
C GLN A 286 -30.76 14.03 12.12
N ILE A 287 -29.73 14.87 12.08
CA ILE A 287 -28.64 14.79 11.08
C ILE A 287 -27.64 13.70 11.50
N GLY A 288 -27.53 13.40 12.80
CA GLY A 288 -26.63 12.39 13.35
C GLY A 288 -26.98 10.96 12.94
N VAL A 289 -28.26 10.59 12.86
CA VAL A 289 -28.71 9.22 12.55
C VAL A 289 -28.35 8.80 11.11
N THR A 290 -28.56 9.69 10.15
CA THR A 290 -28.25 9.40 8.74
C THR A 290 -26.73 9.27 8.53
N ARG A 291 -25.95 10.18 9.10
CA ARG A 291 -24.48 10.12 9.05
C ARG A 291 -23.91 8.90 9.78
N ALA A 292 -24.48 8.52 10.92
CA ALA A 292 -24.08 7.32 11.63
C ALA A 292 -24.31 6.04 10.80
N ARG A 293 -25.43 5.98 10.07
CA ARG A 293 -25.75 4.88 9.18
C ARG A 293 -24.81 4.79 7.98
N GLU A 294 -24.53 5.90 7.33
CA GLU A 294 -23.56 5.97 6.22
C GLU A 294 -22.15 5.55 6.66
N ARG A 295 -21.75 5.91 7.88
CA ARG A 295 -20.46 5.50 8.47
C ARG A 295 -20.39 4.00 8.76
N LEU A 296 -21.46 3.44 9.34
CA LEU A 296 -21.56 2.00 9.53
C LEU A 296 -21.47 1.26 8.20
N GLU A 297 -22.04 1.82 7.12
CA GLU A 297 -22.02 1.22 5.79
C GLU A 297 -20.62 1.19 5.15
N ARG A 298 -19.77 2.15 5.47
CA ARG A 298 -18.40 2.26 4.93
C ARG A 298 -17.33 1.60 5.80
N ALA A 299 -17.63 1.38 7.08
CA ALA A 299 -16.66 0.84 8.02
C ALA A 299 -16.26 -0.61 7.68
N GLN A 300 -14.96 -0.87 7.68
CA GLN A 300 -14.39 -2.20 7.54
C GLN A 300 -14.38 -2.98 8.85
N LEU A 301 -14.42 -2.26 10.00
CA LEU A 301 -14.56 -2.83 11.33
C LEU A 301 -15.50 -1.99 12.17
N ILE A 302 -16.42 -2.63 12.86
CA ILE A 302 -17.35 -1.97 13.79
C ILE A 302 -16.99 -2.39 15.21
N LEU A 303 -16.76 -1.42 16.11
CA LEU A 303 -16.61 -1.61 17.54
C LEU A 303 -17.90 -1.18 18.22
N ALA A 304 -18.81 -2.12 18.48
CA ALA A 304 -20.10 -1.87 19.10
C ALA A 304 -19.97 -1.97 20.62
N VAL A 305 -20.09 -0.82 21.33
CA VAL A 305 -19.84 -0.72 22.77
C VAL A 305 -21.13 -0.76 23.56
N PHE A 306 -21.20 -1.64 24.56
CA PHE A 306 -22.33 -1.85 25.47
C PHE A 306 -21.87 -1.71 26.92
N ASP A 307 -22.77 -1.31 27.82
CA ASP A 307 -22.51 -1.17 29.24
C ASP A 307 -22.88 -2.48 30.00
N ALA A 308 -21.93 -3.12 30.67
CA ALA A 308 -22.17 -4.35 31.46
C ALA A 308 -23.14 -4.12 32.59
N GLY A 309 -23.17 -2.92 33.20
CA GLY A 309 -23.97 -2.58 34.37
C GLY A 309 -25.45 -2.28 34.10
N GLU A 310 -25.86 -2.20 32.81
CA GLU A 310 -27.22 -1.85 32.44
C GLU A 310 -27.87 -2.89 31.51
N PRO A 311 -29.17 -3.15 31.62
CA PRO A 311 -29.86 -4.02 30.67
C PRO A 311 -29.91 -3.40 29.27
N LEU A 312 -30.04 -4.26 28.25
CA LEU A 312 -30.19 -3.83 26.86
C LEU A 312 -31.48 -2.98 26.71
N ASN A 313 -31.37 -1.86 26.02
CA ASN A 313 -32.48 -1.00 25.64
C ASN A 313 -32.80 -1.09 24.15
N GLU A 314 -33.78 -0.30 23.67
CA GLU A 314 -34.15 -0.26 22.25
C GLU A 314 -33.03 0.21 21.33
N GLU A 315 -32.17 1.14 21.78
CA GLU A 315 -31.04 1.64 20.99
C GLU A 315 -29.97 0.55 20.82
N ASP A 316 -29.67 -0.18 21.90
CA ASP A 316 -28.75 -1.31 21.86
C ASP A 316 -29.26 -2.41 20.91
N LEU A 317 -30.56 -2.71 20.92
CA LEU A 317 -31.18 -3.69 20.02
C LEU A 317 -31.12 -3.23 18.55
N ARG A 318 -31.34 -1.95 18.27
CA ARG A 318 -31.20 -1.38 16.93
C ARG A 318 -29.77 -1.47 16.43
N LEU A 319 -28.79 -1.18 17.31
CA LEU A 319 -27.37 -1.29 16.99
C LEU A 319 -26.98 -2.74 16.69
N LEU A 320 -27.38 -3.70 17.53
CA LEU A 320 -27.13 -5.12 17.30
C LEU A 320 -27.66 -5.59 15.94
N ASN A 321 -28.89 -5.17 15.58
CA ASN A 321 -29.46 -5.50 14.28
C ASN A 321 -28.70 -4.86 13.11
N ALA A 322 -28.23 -3.61 13.27
CA ALA A 322 -27.46 -2.92 12.23
C ALA A 322 -26.07 -3.52 12.00
N CYS A 323 -25.50 -4.19 13.00
CA CYS A 323 -24.19 -4.84 12.95
C CYS A 323 -24.24 -6.28 12.40
N GLN A 324 -25.42 -6.87 12.27
CA GLN A 324 -25.56 -8.27 11.80
C GLN A 324 -24.97 -8.47 10.40
N GLY A 325 -24.15 -9.52 10.23
CA GLY A 325 -23.54 -9.88 8.95
C GLY A 325 -22.38 -8.95 8.52
N ARG A 326 -21.92 -8.08 9.42
CA ARG A 326 -20.78 -7.17 9.18
C ARG A 326 -19.57 -7.53 10.05
N PRO A 327 -18.35 -7.18 9.67
CA PRO A 327 -17.18 -7.28 10.53
C PRO A 327 -17.37 -6.42 11.79
N CYS A 328 -17.78 -7.05 12.89
CA CYS A 328 -18.16 -6.35 14.12
C CYS A 328 -17.65 -7.08 15.35
N ILE A 329 -17.18 -6.31 16.33
CA ILE A 329 -16.83 -6.77 17.68
C ILE A 329 -17.80 -6.10 18.65
N ALA A 330 -18.54 -6.91 19.41
CA ALA A 330 -19.33 -6.43 20.52
C ALA A 330 -18.44 -6.28 21.76
N ILE A 331 -18.30 -5.09 22.26
CA ILE A 331 -17.48 -4.73 23.40
C ILE A 331 -18.39 -4.48 24.59
N ILE A 332 -18.43 -5.41 25.53
CA ILE A 332 -19.12 -5.25 26.82
C ILE A 332 -18.16 -4.56 27.79
N ASN A 333 -18.28 -3.24 27.86
CA ASN A 333 -17.43 -2.38 28.68
C ASN A 333 -17.94 -2.29 30.12
N LYS A 334 -17.09 -1.77 31.03
CA LYS A 334 -17.32 -1.66 32.47
C LYS A 334 -17.51 -3.03 33.13
N SER A 335 -16.71 -4.01 32.69
CA SER A 335 -16.73 -5.39 33.22
C SER A 335 -16.36 -5.49 34.70
N ASP A 336 -15.82 -4.41 35.28
CA ASP A 336 -15.55 -4.23 36.71
C ASP A 336 -16.83 -4.01 37.53
N LEU A 337 -17.95 -3.68 36.90
CA LEU A 337 -19.26 -3.52 37.57
C LEU A 337 -20.07 -4.82 37.59
N SER A 338 -21.10 -4.86 38.45
CA SER A 338 -22.02 -5.98 38.49
C SER A 338 -22.80 -6.12 37.16
N GLN A 339 -22.67 -7.25 36.50
CA GLN A 339 -23.30 -7.52 35.23
C GLN A 339 -24.82 -7.56 35.29
N ARG A 340 -25.49 -6.72 34.51
CA ARG A 340 -26.96 -6.71 34.33
C ARG A 340 -27.35 -6.94 32.86
N LEU A 341 -26.41 -6.76 31.94
CA LEU A 341 -26.60 -6.97 30.50
C LEU A 341 -26.72 -8.47 30.20
N ASP A 342 -27.67 -8.84 29.31
CA ASP A 342 -27.74 -10.20 28.76
C ASP A 342 -26.64 -10.39 27.69
N ALA A 343 -25.43 -10.74 28.17
CA ALA A 343 -24.31 -11.03 27.30
C ALA A 343 -24.54 -12.24 26.38
N GLY A 344 -25.40 -13.16 26.79
CA GLY A 344 -25.78 -14.32 25.98
C GLY A 344 -26.58 -13.91 24.76
N TYR A 345 -27.46 -12.91 24.89
CA TYR A 345 -28.19 -12.34 23.76
C TYR A 345 -27.24 -11.61 22.79
N VAL A 346 -26.35 -10.75 23.32
CA VAL A 346 -25.36 -10.04 22.52
C VAL A 346 -24.50 -11.02 21.72
N LYS A 347 -23.96 -12.06 22.33
CA LYS A 347 -23.11 -13.07 21.68
C LYS A 347 -23.86 -13.90 20.62
N ARG A 348 -25.18 -14.08 20.75
CA ARG A 348 -25.97 -14.71 19.67
C ARG A 348 -26.10 -13.81 18.44
N MET A 349 -26.17 -12.49 18.67
CA MET A 349 -26.30 -11.50 17.58
C MET A 349 -24.96 -11.18 16.93
N ILE A 350 -23.91 -11.02 17.74
CA ILE A 350 -22.52 -10.75 17.30
C ILE A 350 -21.61 -11.79 17.97
N PRO A 351 -21.20 -12.84 17.25
CA PRO A 351 -20.41 -13.95 17.81
C PRO A 351 -19.11 -13.49 18.45
N GLU A 352 -18.42 -12.50 17.83
CA GLU A 352 -17.22 -11.93 18.40
C GLU A 352 -17.59 -10.90 19.48
N THR A 353 -17.70 -11.37 20.71
CA THR A 353 -18.06 -10.58 21.89
C THR A 353 -16.97 -10.68 22.94
N ILE A 354 -16.49 -9.53 23.41
CA ILE A 354 -15.44 -9.43 24.44
C ILE A 354 -15.90 -8.57 25.61
N PHE A 355 -15.25 -8.79 26.76
CA PHE A 355 -15.44 -8.00 27.99
C PHE A 355 -14.20 -7.16 28.23
N ILE A 356 -14.38 -5.87 28.52
CA ILE A 356 -13.31 -4.96 28.87
C ILE A 356 -13.70 -4.07 30.04
N SER A 357 -12.69 -3.55 30.76
CA SER A 357 -12.84 -2.37 31.61
C SER A 357 -11.89 -1.27 31.09
N ALA A 358 -12.42 -0.43 30.18
CA ALA A 358 -11.63 0.63 29.58
C ALA A 358 -11.11 1.63 30.63
N ALA A 359 -11.84 1.82 31.74
CA ALA A 359 -11.42 2.70 32.82
C ALA A 359 -10.22 2.14 33.62
N GLN A 360 -10.09 0.81 33.72
CA GLN A 360 -8.99 0.13 34.40
C GLN A 360 -7.83 -0.25 33.46
N GLY A 361 -7.95 0.02 32.15
CA GLY A 361 -6.96 -0.39 31.15
C GLY A 361 -6.99 -1.90 30.82
N GLU A 362 -8.05 -2.61 31.21
CA GLU A 362 -8.15 -4.05 31.02
C GLU A 362 -8.87 -4.42 29.71
N GLY A 363 -8.37 -5.47 29.02
CA GLY A 363 -9.01 -6.05 27.84
C GLY A 363 -8.41 -5.62 26.50
N TYR A 364 -7.35 -4.80 26.47
CA TYR A 364 -6.67 -4.39 25.22
C TYR A 364 -6.20 -5.60 24.38
N GLY A 365 -5.55 -6.60 25.01
CA GLY A 365 -5.12 -7.82 24.33
C GLY A 365 -6.28 -8.61 23.74
N ALA A 366 -7.39 -8.76 24.51
CA ALA A 366 -8.60 -9.44 24.01
C ALA A 366 -9.22 -8.71 22.81
N LEU A 367 -9.20 -7.38 22.81
CA LEU A 367 -9.67 -6.57 21.67
C LEU A 367 -8.76 -6.74 20.45
N SER A 368 -7.43 -6.76 20.64
CA SER A 368 -6.47 -7.02 19.57
C SER A 368 -6.68 -8.38 18.93
N ASP A 369 -6.84 -9.43 19.74
CA ASP A 369 -7.07 -10.79 19.25
C ASP A 369 -8.41 -10.91 18.53
N ALA A 370 -9.46 -10.27 19.06
CA ALA A 370 -10.77 -10.22 18.44
C ALA A 370 -10.73 -9.52 17.07
N ALA A 371 -10.03 -8.39 16.97
CA ALA A 371 -9.84 -7.69 15.70
C ALA A 371 -9.10 -8.56 14.68
N ALA A 372 -8.05 -9.27 15.10
CA ALA A 372 -7.31 -10.18 14.24
C ALA A 372 -8.19 -11.35 13.74
N ARG A 373 -9.10 -11.88 14.57
CA ARG A 373 -10.06 -12.93 14.17
C ARG A 373 -11.06 -12.40 13.14
N VAL A 374 -11.72 -11.28 13.44
CA VAL A 374 -12.75 -10.68 12.56
C VAL A 374 -12.21 -10.32 11.20
N LEU A 375 -10.96 -9.83 11.14
CA LEU A 375 -10.29 -9.39 9.91
C LEU A 375 -9.47 -10.51 9.25
N GLY A 376 -9.42 -11.71 9.83
CA GLY A 376 -8.69 -12.85 9.28
C GLY A 376 -7.17 -12.65 9.22
N THR A 377 -6.61 -11.82 10.11
CA THR A 377 -5.17 -11.47 10.08
C THR A 377 -4.32 -12.31 11.03
N GLN A 378 -4.90 -13.30 11.72
CA GLN A 378 -4.15 -14.14 12.68
C GLN A 378 -3.01 -14.93 12.06
N ASP A 379 -3.28 -15.53 10.89
CA ASP A 379 -2.32 -16.37 10.14
C ASP A 379 -1.71 -15.63 8.95
N PHE A 380 -1.69 -14.29 8.99
CA PHE A 380 -1.16 -13.49 7.91
C PHE A 380 0.36 -13.68 7.77
N ASP A 381 0.79 -14.17 6.60
CA ASP A 381 2.22 -14.26 6.25
C ASP A 381 2.63 -13.02 5.43
N PRO A 382 3.40 -12.09 6.02
CA PRO A 382 3.85 -10.89 5.32
C PRO A 382 4.87 -11.16 4.21
N THR A 383 5.37 -12.41 4.09
CA THR A 383 6.33 -12.79 3.04
C THR A 383 5.67 -13.42 1.83
N ALA A 384 4.40 -13.81 1.94
CA ALA A 384 3.62 -14.37 0.84
C ALA A 384 3.40 -13.32 -0.28
N PRO A 385 3.21 -13.76 -1.53
CA PRO A 385 2.81 -12.86 -2.61
C PRO A 385 1.42 -12.27 -2.33
N LEU A 386 1.30 -10.93 -2.38
CA LEU A 386 0.08 -10.19 -2.05
C LEU A 386 -0.24 -9.15 -3.12
N LEU A 387 -1.53 -9.03 -3.44
CA LEU A 387 -2.03 -7.88 -4.18
C LEU A 387 -2.14 -6.69 -3.22
N ALA A 388 -1.51 -5.56 -3.56
CA ALA A 388 -1.43 -4.40 -2.67
C ALA A 388 -2.32 -3.23 -3.12
N THR A 389 -2.70 -3.18 -4.41
CA THR A 389 -3.46 -2.07 -5.00
C THR A 389 -4.72 -2.54 -5.72
N GLU A 390 -5.72 -1.65 -5.84
CA GLU A 390 -6.95 -1.94 -6.59
C GLU A 390 -6.64 -2.19 -8.08
N ARG A 391 -5.62 -1.56 -8.64
CA ARG A 391 -5.15 -1.83 -10.01
C ARG A 391 -4.72 -3.29 -10.17
N GLN A 392 -3.84 -3.78 -9.27
CA GLN A 392 -3.38 -5.17 -9.27
C GLN A 392 -4.56 -6.15 -9.11
N ARG A 393 -5.48 -5.81 -8.21
CA ARG A 393 -6.71 -6.60 -7.99
C ARG A 393 -7.57 -6.67 -9.25
N ALA A 394 -7.80 -5.53 -9.92
CA ALA A 394 -8.58 -5.47 -11.15
C ALA A 394 -7.97 -6.32 -12.28
N CYS A 395 -6.66 -6.22 -12.51
CA CYS A 395 -5.94 -7.07 -13.48
C CYS A 395 -6.07 -8.57 -13.13
N CYS A 396 -5.96 -8.91 -11.84
CA CYS A 396 -6.09 -10.29 -11.38
C CYS A 396 -7.53 -10.83 -11.58
N ILE A 397 -8.56 -10.04 -11.30
CA ILE A 397 -9.98 -10.39 -11.57
C ILE A 397 -10.21 -10.59 -13.07
N GLN A 398 -9.68 -9.71 -13.91
CA GLN A 398 -9.81 -9.83 -15.35
C GLN A 398 -9.14 -11.10 -15.87
N ALA A 399 -7.92 -11.40 -15.44
CA ALA A 399 -7.22 -12.63 -15.78
C ALA A 399 -8.01 -13.86 -15.34
N LEU A 400 -8.52 -13.85 -14.10
CA LEU A 400 -9.34 -14.95 -13.56
C LEU A 400 -10.60 -15.20 -14.40
N SER A 401 -11.34 -14.13 -14.74
CA SER A 401 -12.53 -14.22 -15.59
C SER A 401 -12.21 -14.83 -16.97
N CYS A 402 -11.10 -14.46 -17.58
CA CYS A 402 -10.66 -15.02 -18.84
C CYS A 402 -10.32 -16.53 -18.71
N LEU A 403 -9.65 -16.93 -17.62
CA LEU A 403 -9.35 -18.36 -17.37
C LEU A 403 -10.60 -19.20 -17.12
N GLU A 404 -11.60 -18.65 -16.41
CA GLU A 404 -12.90 -19.30 -16.22
C GLU A 404 -13.63 -19.51 -17.56
N GLN A 405 -13.61 -18.50 -18.43
CA GLN A 405 -14.15 -18.62 -19.79
C GLN A 405 -13.39 -19.66 -20.63
N ALA A 406 -12.06 -19.75 -20.51
CA ALA A 406 -11.26 -20.76 -21.18
C ALA A 406 -11.63 -22.19 -20.72
N LEU A 407 -11.77 -22.40 -19.40
CA LEU A 407 -12.19 -23.70 -18.85
C LEU A 407 -13.60 -24.08 -19.30
N GLU A 408 -14.53 -23.13 -19.32
CA GLU A 408 -15.88 -23.36 -19.81
C GLU A 408 -15.88 -23.71 -21.34
N ALA A 409 -15.08 -22.96 -22.12
CA ALA A 409 -14.93 -23.25 -23.55
C ALA A 409 -14.43 -24.69 -23.81
N ILE A 410 -13.45 -25.14 -23.02
CA ILE A 410 -12.95 -26.52 -23.07
C ILE A 410 -14.08 -27.51 -22.68
N HIS A 411 -14.82 -27.23 -21.61
CA HIS A 411 -15.86 -28.10 -21.07
C HIS A 411 -17.02 -28.30 -22.05
N VAL A 412 -17.45 -27.24 -22.74
CA VAL A 412 -18.53 -27.31 -23.73
C VAL A 412 -18.05 -27.74 -25.12
N GLY A 413 -16.76 -28.05 -25.30
CA GLY A 413 -16.18 -28.53 -26.56
C GLY A 413 -16.10 -27.45 -27.64
N MET A 414 -15.85 -26.18 -27.28
CA MET A 414 -15.60 -25.11 -28.24
C MET A 414 -14.28 -25.32 -29.01
N THR A 415 -14.11 -24.59 -30.10
CA THR A 415 -12.87 -24.61 -30.90
C THR A 415 -11.68 -24.11 -30.09
N LEU A 416 -10.47 -24.59 -30.38
CA LEU A 416 -9.23 -24.14 -29.72
C LEU A 416 -8.99 -22.64 -29.89
N ASP A 417 -9.44 -22.04 -31.00
CA ASP A 417 -9.35 -20.58 -31.21
C ASP A 417 -10.07 -19.80 -30.12
N ALA A 418 -11.25 -20.28 -29.70
CA ALA A 418 -12.00 -19.65 -28.61
C ALA A 418 -11.24 -19.75 -27.27
N VAL A 419 -10.59 -20.89 -26.99
CA VAL A 419 -9.76 -21.09 -25.81
C VAL A 419 -8.52 -20.17 -25.85
N THR A 420 -7.86 -20.09 -27.02
CA THR A 420 -6.68 -19.23 -27.25
C THR A 420 -7.01 -17.77 -26.96
N VAL A 421 -8.12 -17.23 -27.46
CA VAL A 421 -8.54 -15.85 -27.21
C VAL A 421 -8.71 -15.59 -25.70
N CYS A 422 -9.28 -16.54 -24.97
CA CYS A 422 -9.45 -16.40 -23.52
C CYS A 422 -8.09 -16.44 -22.78
N VAL A 423 -7.19 -17.36 -23.17
CA VAL A 423 -5.85 -17.47 -22.58
C VAL A 423 -5.02 -16.21 -22.88
N ASP A 424 -5.08 -15.67 -24.09
CA ASP A 424 -4.41 -14.42 -24.48
C ASP A 424 -4.96 -13.22 -23.71
N GLY A 425 -6.26 -13.20 -23.45
CA GLY A 425 -6.90 -12.20 -22.58
C GLY A 425 -6.36 -12.24 -21.16
N ALA A 426 -6.21 -13.45 -20.58
CA ALA A 426 -5.61 -13.63 -19.26
C ALA A 426 -4.15 -13.19 -19.22
N LEU A 427 -3.35 -13.61 -20.20
CA LEU A 427 -1.95 -13.20 -20.35
C LEU A 427 -1.81 -11.67 -20.46
N SER A 428 -2.66 -11.03 -21.26
CA SER A 428 -2.63 -9.58 -21.41
C SER A 428 -2.87 -8.86 -20.09
N ALA A 429 -3.84 -9.32 -19.29
CA ALA A 429 -4.13 -8.76 -17.98
C ALA A 429 -2.98 -8.97 -16.98
N LEU A 430 -2.30 -10.13 -17.00
CA LEU A 430 -1.15 -10.42 -16.15
C LEU A 430 0.08 -9.59 -16.54
N LEU A 431 0.33 -9.39 -17.83
CA LEU A 431 1.41 -8.53 -18.32
C LEU A 431 1.15 -7.03 -18.05
N GLU A 432 -0.11 -6.62 -18.02
CA GLU A 432 -0.50 -5.28 -17.56
C GLU A 432 -0.27 -5.14 -16.05
N LEU A 433 -0.54 -6.18 -15.26
CA LEU A 433 -0.30 -6.19 -13.81
C LEU A 433 1.17 -5.94 -13.49
N THR A 434 2.10 -6.61 -14.16
CA THR A 434 3.56 -6.45 -13.98
C THR A 434 4.10 -5.19 -14.67
N GLY A 435 3.35 -4.61 -15.61
CA GLY A 435 3.74 -3.40 -16.34
C GLY A 435 4.42 -3.66 -17.69
N GLU A 436 4.59 -4.90 -18.10
CA GLU A 436 5.20 -5.25 -19.40
C GLU A 436 4.37 -4.78 -20.59
N LYS A 437 3.03 -4.75 -20.43
CA LYS A 437 2.06 -4.22 -21.40
C LYS A 437 1.28 -2.99 -20.88
N ALA A 438 1.75 -2.36 -19.80
CA ALA A 438 1.08 -1.16 -19.30
C ALA A 438 1.21 0.00 -20.29
N ASN A 439 0.10 0.66 -20.59
CA ASN A 439 0.11 1.86 -21.42
C ASN A 439 0.64 3.07 -20.62
N GLU A 440 1.02 4.15 -21.34
CA GLU A 440 1.60 5.33 -20.72
C GLU A 440 0.65 6.02 -19.72
N ALA A 441 -0.67 5.92 -19.91
CA ALA A 441 -1.66 6.50 -19.01
C ALA A 441 -1.64 5.79 -17.65
N ILE A 442 -1.62 4.46 -17.63
CA ILE A 442 -1.51 3.65 -16.40
C ILE A 442 -0.20 3.96 -15.67
N VAL A 443 0.92 3.99 -16.39
CA VAL A 443 2.23 4.33 -15.81
C VAL A 443 2.19 5.72 -15.17
N ASN A 444 1.65 6.71 -15.87
CA ASN A 444 1.56 8.08 -15.35
C ASN A 444 0.64 8.15 -14.11
N GLU A 445 -0.48 7.44 -14.10
CA GLU A 445 -1.40 7.38 -12.95
C GLU A 445 -0.71 6.81 -11.72
N VAL A 446 -0.05 5.67 -11.83
CA VAL A 446 0.69 5.03 -10.72
C VAL A 446 1.69 6.01 -10.11
N PHE A 447 2.54 6.65 -10.95
CA PHE A 447 3.59 7.52 -10.43
C PHE A 447 3.09 8.90 -9.97
N SER A 448 1.89 9.33 -10.38
CA SER A 448 1.30 10.60 -9.92
C SER A 448 1.03 10.64 -8.41
N THR A 449 0.84 9.48 -7.78
CA THR A 449 0.58 9.33 -6.33
C THR A 449 1.84 9.36 -5.48
N PHE A 450 3.02 9.37 -6.09
CA PHE A 450 4.31 9.34 -5.39
C PHE A 450 4.73 10.74 -4.91
N CYS A 451 5.62 10.75 -3.91
CA CYS A 451 6.28 11.97 -3.48
C CYS A 451 7.30 12.45 -4.51
N VAL A 452 7.48 13.79 -4.62
CA VAL A 452 8.60 14.39 -5.36
C VAL A 452 9.91 13.98 -4.66
N GLY A 453 10.90 13.51 -5.46
CA GLY A 453 12.17 13.01 -4.91
C GLY A 453 12.28 11.48 -4.83
N LYS A 454 11.18 10.78 -5.22
CA LYS A 454 11.11 9.32 -5.36
C LYS A 454 10.84 8.89 -6.80
#